data_9631f68f30acaff5f0180fd9cd567c44
#
_entry.id   9631f68f30acaff5f0180fd9cd567c44
#
_cell.length_a   1.000
_cell.length_b   1.000
_cell.length_c   1.000
_cell.angle_alpha   90.00
_cell.angle_beta   90.00
_cell.angle_gamma   90.00
#
_symmetry.space_group_name_H-M   'P 1'
#
loop_
_entity.id
_entity.type
_entity.pdbx_description
1 polymer ?
#
loop_
_entity_poly.entity_id
_entity_poly.type
_entity_poly.pdbx_seq_one_letter_code
_entity_poly.pdbx_strand_id
1 'polypeptide(L)'
;RNLKPEKLDKKLFEKVKEVCPNVHEKIRAIYADLNQNDFAISKEDMQELLSCTNIIFHCAATVRFDDTLRHAVQLNVTATRQLLLMASQMPKLEAFIHISTAYSNCNLKHIDEVIYPCPVEPKKIIDSLEWLDDAIIDEITPKLIRDWPNIYTYTKALGEMVVQQESRNLNIAIIRPSIVGATWQEPFPGWVDNINGPNGIIIATGKGFLRAIKATPMAVADVIPVDTVVNLMLAVGWYTAVHRPKSTLVYHITSGNMNPCNWHKMGVQVLATFEKIPFERPFRRPNANFTSNSFTSQYWNAVSHRAPAIIYDCYLRLTGRKPRMTKLMNRLLRTVSMLEYFINRSWEWSTYNTEMLMSELSPEDQRVFNFDVRQLNWLEYIENYVLGVKKYLLKEDMAGIPKAKQRLKRLRNIHYLFNTALFLIAWRLLIARSQMARNVWFFIVSFCYKFLSYFRASSTLKV
;
A
#
# COMPACT_ATOMS: atom_id res chain seq x y z
N ARG A 1 18.40 2.65 12.27
CA ARG A 1 17.80 3.74 13.11
C ARG A 1 17.62 3.18 14.50
N ASN A 2 18.35 3.68 15.48
CA ASN A 2 18.25 3.27 16.87
C ASN A 2 16.78 3.27 17.31
N LEU A 3 16.30 2.15 17.83
CA LEU A 3 15.14 2.10 18.69
C LEU A 3 15.51 2.82 19.98
N LYS A 4 15.39 4.14 19.98
CA LYS A 4 15.48 4.89 21.24
C LYS A 4 14.33 4.45 22.13
N PRO A 5 14.52 4.38 23.45
CA PRO A 5 13.45 4.09 24.43
C PRO A 5 12.18 4.91 24.21
N GLU A 6 12.31 6.15 23.71
CA GLU A 6 11.22 7.05 23.28
C GLU A 6 10.26 6.45 22.23
N LYS A 7 10.64 5.36 21.52
CA LYS A 7 9.72 4.69 20.59
C LYS A 7 8.76 3.72 21.27
N LEU A 8 9.14 3.19 22.43
CA LEU A 8 8.25 2.40 23.26
C LEU A 8 7.16 3.25 23.94
N ASP A 9 7.30 4.59 23.94
CA ASP A 9 6.29 5.51 24.46
C ASP A 9 5.14 5.78 23.47
N LYS A 10 5.16 5.14 22.31
CA LYS A 10 4.05 5.20 21.38
C LYS A 10 2.86 4.42 21.92
N LYS A 11 1.67 4.92 21.59
CA LYS A 11 0.37 4.27 21.88
C LYS A 11 0.32 2.79 21.49
N LEU A 12 1.08 2.39 20.49
CA LEU A 12 1.22 0.99 20.04
C LEU A 12 1.62 0.03 21.17
N PHE A 13 2.44 0.50 22.11
CA PHE A 13 2.98 -0.31 23.19
C PHE A 13 2.27 -0.13 24.55
N GLU A 14 1.20 0.67 24.60
CA GLU A 14 0.44 0.89 25.85
C GLU A 14 -0.06 -0.43 26.44
N LYS A 15 -0.74 -1.25 25.60
CA LYS A 15 -1.28 -2.56 25.99
C LYS A 15 -0.19 -3.52 26.53
N VAL A 16 0.98 -3.53 25.86
CA VAL A 16 2.12 -4.36 26.30
C VAL A 16 2.69 -3.87 27.61
N LYS A 17 2.77 -2.56 27.83
CA LYS A 17 3.23 -1.96 29.10
C LYS A 17 2.27 -2.23 30.25
N GLU A 18 0.95 -2.28 29.99
CA GLU A 18 -0.05 -2.64 31.00
C GLU A 18 0.13 -4.09 31.47
N VAL A 19 0.43 -5.02 30.56
CA VAL A 19 0.63 -6.44 30.86
C VAL A 19 2.02 -6.71 31.40
N CYS A 20 3.05 -6.04 30.88
CA CYS A 20 4.44 -6.19 31.22
C CYS A 20 5.13 -4.82 31.40
N PRO A 21 5.04 -4.19 32.58
CA PRO A 21 5.64 -2.86 32.84
C PRO A 21 7.13 -2.78 32.51
N ASN A 22 7.84 -3.87 32.68
CA ASN A 22 9.31 -3.98 32.47
C ASN A 22 9.65 -4.47 31.05
N VAL A 23 8.75 -4.34 30.05
CA VAL A 23 9.00 -4.79 28.69
C VAL A 23 10.26 -4.17 28.07
N HIS A 24 10.63 -2.95 28.47
CA HIS A 24 11.84 -2.27 28.01
C HIS A 24 13.14 -3.01 28.36
N GLU A 25 13.18 -3.77 29.46
CA GLU A 25 14.33 -4.57 29.88
C GLU A 25 14.50 -5.84 29.02
N LYS A 26 13.41 -6.29 28.36
CA LYS A 26 13.42 -7.45 27.47
C LYS A 26 13.81 -7.10 26.01
N ILE A 27 13.99 -5.82 25.71
CA ILE A 27 14.26 -5.35 24.34
C ILE A 27 15.62 -4.65 24.32
N ARG A 28 16.55 -5.19 23.55
CA ARG A 28 17.84 -4.57 23.28
C ARG A 28 17.94 -4.15 21.80
N ALA A 29 18.28 -2.89 21.58
CA ALA A 29 18.53 -2.38 20.24
C ALA A 29 20.03 -2.44 19.92
N ILE A 30 20.38 -3.14 18.84
CA ILE A 30 21.73 -3.22 18.31
C ILE A 30 21.81 -2.36 17.04
N TYR A 31 22.84 -1.53 16.95
CA TYR A 31 23.11 -0.74 15.75
C TYR A 31 23.63 -1.65 14.64
N ALA A 32 23.03 -1.53 13.45
CA ALA A 32 23.49 -2.23 12.26
C ALA A 32 23.21 -1.41 10.99
N ASP A 33 24.09 -1.55 9.99
CA ASP A 33 23.92 -0.97 8.66
C ASP A 33 24.03 -2.06 7.59
N LEU A 34 22.94 -2.38 6.91
CA LEU A 34 22.88 -3.41 5.89
C LEU A 34 23.73 -3.11 4.63
N ASN A 35 24.25 -1.89 4.48
CA ASN A 35 25.15 -1.54 3.39
C ASN A 35 26.62 -1.85 3.68
N GLN A 36 26.94 -2.21 4.92
CA GLN A 36 28.31 -2.46 5.37
C GLN A 36 28.58 -3.96 5.52
N ASN A 37 29.85 -4.33 5.33
CA ASN A 37 30.31 -5.67 5.68
C ASN A 37 30.10 -5.91 7.18
N ASP A 38 29.75 -7.15 7.57
CA ASP A 38 29.43 -7.53 8.96
C ASP A 38 28.40 -6.59 9.63
N PHE A 39 27.60 -5.88 8.78
CA PHE A 39 26.56 -4.94 9.20
C PHE A 39 27.07 -3.78 10.08
N ALA A 40 28.38 -3.54 10.17
CA ALA A 40 28.99 -2.59 11.08
C ALA A 40 28.57 -2.79 12.56
N ILE A 41 28.25 -4.03 12.95
CA ILE A 41 27.92 -4.39 14.32
C ILE A 41 29.20 -4.39 15.18
N SER A 42 29.12 -3.91 16.43
CA SER A 42 30.26 -3.97 17.36
C SER A 42 30.71 -5.40 17.61
N LYS A 43 31.97 -5.61 17.94
CA LYS A 43 32.50 -6.96 18.24
C LYS A 43 31.77 -7.61 19.42
N GLU A 44 31.45 -6.83 20.42
CA GLU A 44 30.74 -7.26 21.63
C GLU A 44 29.31 -7.69 21.30
N ASP A 45 28.55 -6.87 20.55
CA ASP A 45 27.21 -7.19 20.11
C ASP A 45 27.20 -8.40 19.16
N MET A 46 28.21 -8.50 18.27
CA MET A 46 28.36 -9.65 17.38
C MET A 46 28.56 -10.95 18.14
N GLN A 47 29.46 -10.97 19.13
CA GLN A 47 29.68 -12.15 19.95
C GLN A 47 28.43 -12.57 20.71
N GLU A 48 27.69 -11.60 21.25
CA GLU A 48 26.43 -11.89 21.93
C GLU A 48 25.40 -12.48 20.98
N LEU A 49 25.19 -11.85 19.80
CA LEU A 49 24.28 -12.37 18.79
C LEU A 49 24.62 -13.80 18.36
N LEU A 50 25.90 -14.08 18.12
CA LEU A 50 26.36 -15.41 17.71
C LEU A 50 26.13 -16.46 18.81
N SER A 51 26.27 -16.09 20.10
CA SER A 51 26.22 -17.02 21.22
C SER A 51 24.83 -17.33 21.78
N CYS A 52 23.86 -16.40 21.62
CA CYS A 52 22.56 -16.49 22.31
C CYS A 52 21.32 -16.48 21.39
N THR A 53 21.44 -16.19 20.09
CA THR A 53 20.28 -16.11 19.21
C THR A 53 19.67 -17.49 18.94
N ASN A 54 18.34 -17.61 19.16
CA ASN A 54 17.56 -18.82 18.88
C ASN A 54 16.70 -18.70 17.63
N ILE A 55 16.08 -17.53 17.41
CA ILE A 55 15.19 -17.32 16.27
C ILE A 55 15.53 -16.00 15.57
N ILE A 56 15.57 -15.99 14.25
CA ILE A 56 15.77 -14.80 13.44
C ILE A 56 14.53 -14.55 12.56
N PHE A 57 13.95 -13.37 12.68
CA PHE A 57 12.95 -12.85 11.73
C PHE A 57 13.61 -11.80 10.85
N HIS A 58 13.92 -12.16 9.60
CA HIS A 58 14.56 -11.26 8.64
C HIS A 58 13.51 -10.48 7.85
N CYS A 59 13.10 -9.31 8.40
CA CYS A 59 12.12 -8.41 7.78
C CYS A 59 12.78 -7.22 7.07
N ALA A 60 14.09 -7.02 7.25
CA ALA A 60 14.80 -5.87 6.72
C ALA A 60 14.96 -5.95 5.20
N ALA A 61 14.49 -4.93 4.48
CA ALA A 61 14.57 -4.83 3.03
C ALA A 61 14.31 -3.40 2.57
N THR A 62 14.74 -3.04 1.34
CA THR A 62 14.13 -1.92 0.64
C THR A 62 12.83 -2.38 0.00
N VAL A 63 11.77 -1.58 0.15
CA VAL A 63 10.44 -1.83 -0.44
C VAL A 63 10.12 -0.80 -1.56
N ARG A 64 11.13 -0.07 -2.01
CA ARG A 64 10.98 0.97 -3.03
C ARG A 64 10.99 0.36 -4.42
N PHE A 65 10.00 0.72 -5.24
CA PHE A 65 9.89 0.27 -6.63
C PHE A 65 10.80 1.07 -7.58
N ASP A 66 11.17 2.29 -7.17
CA ASP A 66 12.01 3.24 -7.91
C ASP A 66 13.46 3.30 -7.39
N ASP A 67 13.90 2.26 -6.72
CA ASP A 67 15.28 2.14 -6.24
C ASP A 67 16.26 1.80 -7.38
N THR A 68 17.55 2.06 -7.21
CA THR A 68 18.57 1.58 -8.15
C THR A 68 18.80 0.08 -7.97
N LEU A 69 19.18 -0.62 -9.05
CA LEU A 69 19.44 -2.06 -8.96
C LEU A 69 20.54 -2.37 -7.95
N ARG A 70 21.63 -1.59 -7.96
CA ARG A 70 22.75 -1.73 -7.00
C ARG A 70 22.27 -1.67 -5.56
N HIS A 71 21.52 -0.63 -5.20
CA HIS A 71 21.04 -0.46 -3.82
C HIS A 71 20.04 -1.54 -3.40
N ALA A 72 19.13 -1.91 -4.31
CA ALA A 72 18.14 -2.95 -4.01
C ALA A 72 18.78 -4.34 -3.88
N VAL A 73 19.78 -4.69 -4.73
CA VAL A 73 20.54 -5.94 -4.60
C VAL A 73 21.34 -5.95 -3.31
N GLN A 74 22.00 -4.84 -2.96
CA GLN A 74 22.74 -4.75 -1.70
C GLN A 74 21.88 -5.06 -0.49
N LEU A 75 20.67 -4.49 -0.42
CA LEU A 75 19.79 -4.64 0.75
C LEU A 75 18.97 -5.95 0.75
N ASN A 76 18.49 -6.39 -0.42
CA ASN A 76 17.55 -7.51 -0.49
C ASN A 76 18.26 -8.85 -0.81
N VAL A 77 19.47 -8.83 -1.37
CA VAL A 77 20.18 -10.03 -1.82
C VAL A 77 21.49 -10.20 -1.04
N THR A 78 22.42 -9.23 -1.15
CA THR A 78 23.73 -9.31 -0.51
C THR A 78 23.62 -9.33 1.02
N ALA A 79 22.82 -8.43 1.61
CA ALA A 79 22.59 -8.41 3.05
C ALA A 79 21.89 -9.68 3.53
N THR A 80 20.95 -10.25 2.76
CA THR A 80 20.33 -11.55 3.07
C THR A 80 21.38 -12.66 3.12
N ARG A 81 22.29 -12.72 2.12
CA ARG A 81 23.37 -13.69 2.08
C ARG A 81 24.31 -13.55 3.29
N GLN A 82 24.74 -12.33 3.59
CA GLN A 82 25.60 -12.06 4.74
C GLN A 82 24.94 -12.48 6.07
N LEU A 83 23.64 -12.22 6.23
CA LEU A 83 22.89 -12.62 7.41
C LEU A 83 22.78 -14.15 7.54
N LEU A 84 22.62 -14.88 6.43
CA LEU A 84 22.59 -16.34 6.43
C LEU A 84 23.98 -16.91 6.80
N LEU A 85 25.06 -16.33 6.28
CA LEU A 85 26.43 -16.72 6.65
C LEU A 85 26.70 -16.46 8.14
N MET A 86 26.23 -15.35 8.68
CA MET A 86 26.29 -15.06 10.11
C MET A 86 25.44 -16.07 10.92
N ALA A 87 24.23 -16.36 10.47
CA ALA A 87 23.30 -17.30 11.11
C ALA A 87 23.88 -18.72 11.16
N SER A 88 24.64 -19.15 10.15
CA SER A 88 25.31 -20.45 10.14
C SER A 88 26.38 -20.65 11.23
N GLN A 89 26.84 -19.55 11.83
CA GLN A 89 27.80 -19.54 12.95
C GLN A 89 27.11 -19.54 14.31
N MET A 90 25.78 -19.54 14.38
CA MET A 90 24.99 -19.48 15.61
C MET A 90 24.62 -20.88 16.10
N PRO A 91 25.30 -21.44 17.12
CA PRO A 91 25.07 -22.82 17.53
C PRO A 91 23.71 -23.07 18.20
N LYS A 92 23.05 -22.01 18.66
CA LYS A 92 21.75 -22.09 19.32
C LYS A 92 20.58 -21.74 18.39
N LEU A 93 20.85 -21.47 17.10
CA LEU A 93 19.80 -21.07 16.18
C LEU A 93 18.88 -22.25 15.86
N GLU A 94 17.59 -22.06 16.15
CA GLU A 94 16.54 -23.05 15.95
C GLU A 94 15.72 -22.79 14.68
N ALA A 95 15.50 -21.50 14.34
CA ALA A 95 14.76 -21.13 13.13
C ALA A 95 15.22 -19.80 12.54
N PHE A 96 15.23 -19.73 11.22
CA PHE A 96 15.44 -18.50 10.43
C PHE A 96 14.23 -18.27 9.53
N ILE A 97 13.52 -17.16 9.72
CA ILE A 97 12.31 -16.84 8.99
C ILE A 97 12.58 -15.65 8.06
N HIS A 98 12.61 -15.91 6.75
CA HIS A 98 12.80 -14.87 5.74
C HIS A 98 11.47 -14.30 5.26
N ILE A 99 11.30 -12.98 5.37
CA ILE A 99 10.10 -12.30 4.90
C ILE A 99 10.32 -11.80 3.47
N SER A 100 9.71 -12.50 2.52
CA SER A 100 9.67 -12.16 1.10
C SER A 100 8.41 -11.36 0.75
N THR A 101 7.83 -11.61 -0.39
CA THR A 101 6.54 -11.06 -0.84
C THR A 101 5.83 -12.05 -1.74
N ALA A 102 4.51 -12.10 -1.72
CA ALA A 102 3.72 -12.88 -2.67
C ALA A 102 4.03 -12.48 -4.12
N TYR A 103 4.47 -11.25 -4.32
CA TYR A 103 4.80 -10.70 -5.64
C TYR A 103 6.22 -10.99 -6.12
N SER A 104 7.02 -11.79 -5.42
CA SER A 104 8.38 -12.16 -5.86
C SER A 104 8.39 -12.83 -7.25
N ASN A 105 7.33 -13.57 -7.58
CA ASN A 105 7.15 -14.22 -8.89
C ASN A 105 5.86 -13.77 -9.59
N CYS A 106 5.51 -12.49 -9.49
CA CYS A 106 4.27 -11.91 -10.03
C CYS A 106 4.21 -11.85 -11.57
N ASN A 107 5.28 -12.24 -12.27
CA ASN A 107 5.29 -12.53 -13.70
C ASN A 107 4.49 -13.79 -14.04
N LEU A 108 4.27 -14.70 -13.08
CA LEU A 108 3.39 -15.87 -13.21
C LEU A 108 1.97 -15.51 -12.78
N LYS A 109 0.96 -16.23 -13.29
CA LYS A 109 -0.44 -16.06 -12.91
C LYS A 109 -0.82 -16.92 -11.71
N HIS A 110 -0.33 -18.15 -11.68
CA HIS A 110 -0.49 -19.10 -10.59
C HIS A 110 0.87 -19.28 -9.90
N ILE A 111 0.90 -19.15 -8.59
CA ILE A 111 2.14 -19.14 -7.81
C ILE A 111 2.00 -20.11 -6.64
N ASP A 112 2.85 -21.14 -6.68
CA ASP A 112 2.92 -22.18 -5.67
C ASP A 112 3.84 -21.80 -4.50
N GLU A 113 3.72 -22.54 -3.41
CA GLU A 113 4.55 -22.41 -2.22
C GLU A 113 5.91 -23.12 -2.41
N VAL A 114 6.60 -22.74 -3.51
CA VAL A 114 7.94 -23.22 -3.87
C VAL A 114 8.86 -22.06 -4.21
N ILE A 115 10.18 -22.28 -4.15
CA ILE A 115 11.17 -21.30 -4.59
C ILE A 115 11.37 -21.48 -6.09
N TYR A 116 11.12 -20.42 -6.86
CA TYR A 116 11.27 -20.44 -8.32
C TYR A 116 12.68 -20.03 -8.74
N PRO A 117 13.21 -20.64 -9.81
CA PRO A 117 14.50 -20.24 -10.36
C PRO A 117 14.42 -18.85 -11.00
N CYS A 118 15.40 -18.00 -10.76
CA CYS A 118 15.57 -16.74 -11.46
C CYS A 118 16.39 -16.90 -12.75
N PRO A 119 16.20 -16.02 -13.74
CA PRO A 119 16.91 -16.10 -15.02
C PRO A 119 18.43 -15.94 -14.90
N VAL A 120 18.90 -15.28 -13.86
CA VAL A 120 20.31 -15.06 -13.58
C VAL A 120 20.61 -15.48 -12.15
N GLU A 121 21.71 -16.18 -11.98
CA GLU A 121 22.20 -16.62 -10.67
C GLU A 121 22.54 -15.41 -9.78
N PRO A 122 22.09 -15.38 -8.52
CA PRO A 122 22.30 -14.22 -7.61
C PRO A 122 23.76 -13.82 -7.50
N LYS A 123 24.69 -14.77 -7.42
CA LYS A 123 26.12 -14.48 -7.35
C LYS A 123 26.62 -13.69 -8.53
N LYS A 124 26.21 -14.03 -9.76
CA LYS A 124 26.62 -13.31 -10.98
C LYS A 124 26.14 -11.87 -10.97
N ILE A 125 24.93 -11.62 -10.44
CA ILE A 125 24.43 -10.24 -10.29
C ILE A 125 25.28 -9.49 -9.26
N ILE A 126 25.53 -10.07 -8.08
CA ILE A 126 26.36 -9.43 -7.04
C ILE A 126 27.74 -9.07 -7.61
N ASP A 127 28.44 -10.07 -8.19
CA ASP A 127 29.78 -9.88 -8.76
C ASP A 127 29.79 -8.80 -9.87
N SER A 128 28.77 -8.77 -10.72
CA SER A 128 28.67 -7.76 -11.78
C SER A 128 28.51 -6.35 -11.24
N LEU A 129 27.76 -6.17 -10.17
CA LEU A 129 27.51 -4.87 -9.55
C LEU A 129 28.74 -4.32 -8.80
N GLU A 130 29.76 -5.13 -8.51
CA GLU A 130 30.99 -4.66 -7.87
C GLU A 130 31.85 -3.77 -8.79
N TRP A 131 31.91 -4.07 -10.09
CA TRP A 131 32.79 -3.42 -11.04
C TRP A 131 32.10 -2.58 -12.12
N LEU A 132 30.81 -2.77 -12.39
CA LEU A 132 30.07 -1.98 -13.38
C LEU A 132 29.73 -0.59 -12.84
N ASP A 133 29.84 0.43 -13.69
CA ASP A 133 29.40 1.79 -13.38
C ASP A 133 27.87 1.87 -13.33
N ASP A 134 27.32 2.78 -12.51
CA ASP A 134 25.89 2.96 -12.32
C ASP A 134 25.14 3.27 -13.63
N ALA A 135 25.76 4.03 -14.56
CA ALA A 135 25.17 4.33 -15.87
C ALA A 135 24.95 3.06 -16.71
N ILE A 136 25.92 2.13 -16.70
CA ILE A 136 25.80 0.84 -17.40
C ILE A 136 24.75 -0.03 -16.72
N ILE A 137 24.74 -0.06 -15.39
CA ILE A 137 23.75 -0.81 -14.62
C ILE A 137 22.34 -0.35 -14.96
N ASP A 138 22.09 0.96 -14.98
CA ASP A 138 20.78 1.53 -15.31
C ASP A 138 20.34 1.14 -16.74
N GLU A 139 21.26 1.12 -17.71
CA GLU A 139 21.00 0.73 -19.09
C GLU A 139 20.64 -0.76 -19.23
N ILE A 140 21.33 -1.65 -18.52
CA ILE A 140 21.08 -3.09 -18.60
C ILE A 140 19.96 -3.58 -17.67
N THR A 141 19.58 -2.79 -16.66
CA THR A 141 18.54 -3.15 -15.67
C THR A 141 17.24 -3.66 -16.31
N PRO A 142 16.64 -3.00 -17.33
CA PRO A 142 15.42 -3.50 -17.96
C PRO A 142 15.58 -4.90 -18.59
N LYS A 143 16.77 -5.21 -19.10
CA LYS A 143 17.09 -6.52 -19.68
C LYS A 143 17.30 -7.59 -18.61
N LEU A 144 17.84 -7.21 -17.45
CA LEU A 144 18.07 -8.11 -16.32
C LEU A 144 16.76 -8.49 -15.61
N ILE A 145 15.91 -7.51 -15.36
CA ILE A 145 14.62 -7.77 -14.67
C ILE A 145 13.58 -8.44 -15.56
N ARG A 146 13.73 -8.41 -16.90
CA ARG A 146 12.83 -9.06 -17.89
C ARG A 146 11.35 -8.83 -17.59
N ASP A 147 10.63 -9.91 -17.22
CA ASP A 147 9.18 -9.92 -17.02
C ASP A 147 8.75 -9.41 -15.64
N TRP A 148 9.69 -9.08 -14.74
CA TRP A 148 9.36 -8.47 -13.47
C TRP A 148 9.00 -6.99 -13.64
N PRO A 149 7.94 -6.51 -12.98
CA PRO A 149 7.45 -5.12 -13.17
C PRO A 149 8.37 -4.06 -12.57
N ASN A 150 9.23 -4.42 -11.64
CA ASN A 150 10.14 -3.50 -10.95
C ASN A 150 11.30 -4.23 -10.26
N ILE A 151 12.29 -3.46 -9.85
CA ILE A 151 13.50 -3.94 -9.19
C ILE A 151 13.18 -4.61 -7.83
N TYR A 152 12.18 -4.14 -7.11
CA TYR A 152 11.81 -4.71 -5.81
C TYR A 152 11.39 -6.18 -5.92
N THR A 153 10.42 -6.48 -6.79
CA THR A 153 9.92 -7.85 -6.96
C THR A 153 11.01 -8.79 -7.48
N TYR A 154 11.83 -8.31 -8.40
CA TYR A 154 12.98 -9.05 -8.92
C TYR A 154 14.02 -9.36 -7.83
N THR A 155 14.42 -8.38 -7.03
CA THR A 155 15.42 -8.59 -5.97
C THR A 155 14.89 -9.44 -4.82
N LYS A 156 13.58 -9.44 -4.55
CA LYS A 156 12.96 -10.37 -3.61
C LYS A 156 13.02 -11.81 -4.13
N ALA A 157 12.76 -12.05 -5.42
CA ALA A 157 12.94 -13.38 -6.02
C ALA A 157 14.41 -13.85 -5.94
N LEU A 158 15.37 -12.97 -6.23
CA LEU A 158 16.80 -13.29 -6.06
C LEU A 158 17.15 -13.61 -4.60
N GLY A 159 16.56 -12.87 -3.63
CA GLY A 159 16.75 -13.12 -2.20
C GLY A 159 16.27 -14.53 -1.78
N GLU A 160 15.14 -15.00 -2.31
CA GLU A 160 14.66 -16.37 -2.07
C GLU A 160 15.61 -17.43 -2.62
N MET A 161 16.20 -17.19 -3.81
CA MET A 161 17.23 -18.09 -4.33
C MET A 161 18.49 -18.14 -3.45
N VAL A 162 18.93 -17.00 -2.92
CA VAL A 162 20.04 -16.93 -1.96
C VAL A 162 19.70 -17.75 -0.72
N VAL A 163 18.48 -17.61 -0.19
CA VAL A 163 18.00 -18.42 0.94
C VAL A 163 18.11 -19.92 0.60
N GLN A 164 17.68 -20.36 -0.57
CA GLN A 164 17.77 -21.75 -1.00
C GLN A 164 19.22 -22.25 -1.13
N GLN A 165 20.11 -21.42 -1.67
CA GLN A 165 21.51 -21.79 -1.91
C GLN A 165 22.35 -21.87 -0.63
N GLU A 166 22.09 -20.97 0.33
CA GLU A 166 22.89 -20.84 1.56
C GLU A 166 22.24 -21.56 2.78
N SER A 167 21.06 -22.18 2.61
CA SER A 167 20.29 -22.80 3.70
C SER A 167 20.82 -24.15 4.22
N ARG A 168 21.92 -24.66 3.69
CA ARG A 168 22.39 -26.07 3.80
C ARG A 168 22.32 -26.70 5.21
N ASN A 169 22.48 -25.94 6.28
CA ASN A 169 22.48 -26.43 7.67
C ASN A 169 21.54 -25.64 8.60
N LEU A 170 20.64 -24.84 8.04
CA LEU A 170 19.75 -23.97 8.78
C LEU A 170 18.29 -24.41 8.61
N ASN A 171 17.51 -24.39 9.68
CA ASN A 171 16.06 -24.53 9.62
C ASN A 171 15.46 -23.22 9.14
N ILE A 172 15.07 -23.13 7.86
CA ILE A 172 14.60 -21.89 7.24
C ILE A 172 13.18 -22.05 6.72
N ALA A 173 12.39 -21.00 6.91
CA ALA A 173 11.11 -20.84 6.22
C ALA A 173 11.03 -19.47 5.54
N ILE A 174 10.23 -19.38 4.46
CA ILE A 174 9.96 -18.16 3.72
C ILE A 174 8.49 -17.81 3.88
N ILE A 175 8.19 -16.55 4.20
CA ILE A 175 6.83 -16.03 4.26
C ILE A 175 6.65 -14.99 3.15
N ARG A 176 5.56 -15.11 2.39
CA ARG A 176 5.21 -14.25 1.26
C ARG A 176 3.89 -13.50 1.53
N PRO A 177 3.93 -12.35 2.20
CA PRO A 177 2.74 -11.53 2.35
C PRO A 177 2.34 -10.87 1.03
N SER A 178 1.03 -10.68 0.81
CA SER A 178 0.50 -9.79 -0.22
C SER A 178 0.62 -8.31 0.19
N ILE A 179 -0.28 -7.43 -0.19
CA ILE A 179 -0.23 -6.00 0.14
C ILE A 179 -0.55 -5.81 1.62
N VAL A 180 0.46 -5.56 2.45
CA VAL A 180 0.27 -5.38 3.89
C VAL A 180 -0.42 -4.05 4.18
N GLY A 181 -1.58 -4.13 4.85
CA GLY A 181 -2.42 -3.00 5.25
C GLY A 181 -2.35 -2.69 6.75
N ALA A 182 -3.36 -1.95 7.26
CA ALA A 182 -3.48 -1.66 8.68
C ALA A 182 -3.78 -2.93 9.50
N THR A 183 -3.69 -2.85 10.82
CA THR A 183 -4.10 -3.93 11.73
C THR A 183 -5.60 -4.22 11.63
N TRP A 184 -5.95 -5.49 11.73
CA TRP A 184 -7.34 -5.92 11.86
C TRP A 184 -7.83 -5.77 13.31
N GLN A 185 -7.11 -6.37 14.25
CA GLN A 185 -7.49 -6.45 15.67
C GLN A 185 -6.40 -5.94 16.60
N GLU A 186 -5.14 -6.38 16.42
CA GLU A 186 -4.08 -6.18 17.38
C GLU A 186 -3.02 -5.15 16.93
N PRO A 187 -2.58 -4.28 17.84
CA PRO A 187 -3.02 -4.10 19.24
C PRO A 187 -4.35 -3.36 19.35
N PHE A 188 -4.82 -2.73 18.30
CA PHE A 188 -6.14 -2.11 18.14
C PHE A 188 -6.44 -1.91 16.64
N PRO A 189 -7.72 -1.98 16.23
CA PRO A 189 -8.10 -1.92 14.82
C PRO A 189 -7.64 -0.65 14.11
N GLY A 190 -7.18 -0.83 12.86
CA GLY A 190 -6.83 0.27 11.97
C GLY A 190 -5.49 0.94 12.23
N TRP A 191 -4.64 0.43 13.12
CA TRP A 191 -3.33 1.05 13.34
C TRP A 191 -2.45 0.96 12.09
N VAL A 192 -1.74 2.06 11.82
CA VAL A 192 -0.84 2.21 10.69
C VAL A 192 0.19 3.31 10.98
N ASP A 193 1.45 3.15 10.55
CA ASP A 193 2.55 4.05 10.89
C ASP A 193 3.31 4.67 9.71
N ASN A 194 2.97 4.29 8.48
CA ASN A 194 3.67 4.75 7.28
C ASN A 194 2.70 5.12 6.16
N ILE A 195 3.17 5.89 5.18
CA ILE A 195 2.37 6.37 4.03
C ILE A 195 2.58 5.51 2.77
N ASN A 196 3.26 4.37 2.85
CA ASN A 196 3.53 3.51 1.71
C ASN A 196 2.27 2.77 1.24
N GLY A 197 2.28 2.32 -0.01
CA GLY A 197 1.23 1.49 -0.59
C GLY A 197 -0.18 2.09 -0.46
N PRO A 198 -1.17 1.33 0.03
CA PRO A 198 -2.56 1.76 0.13
C PRO A 198 -2.77 3.01 0.98
N ASN A 199 -1.95 3.21 2.03
CA ASN A 199 -2.05 4.34 2.95
C ASN A 199 -1.95 5.68 2.22
N GLY A 200 -0.96 5.82 1.33
CA GLY A 200 -0.78 7.02 0.51
C GLY A 200 -1.95 7.27 -0.44
N ILE A 201 -2.52 6.22 -1.02
CA ILE A 201 -3.70 6.30 -1.90
C ILE A 201 -4.94 6.76 -1.11
N ILE A 202 -5.18 6.18 0.07
CA ILE A 202 -6.29 6.59 0.97
C ILE A 202 -6.15 8.07 1.34
N ILE A 203 -4.95 8.52 1.73
CA ILE A 203 -4.69 9.92 2.05
C ILE A 203 -4.94 10.82 0.84
N ALA A 204 -4.37 10.48 -0.32
CA ALA A 204 -4.48 11.28 -1.53
C ALA A 204 -5.93 11.39 -2.02
N THR A 205 -6.70 10.30 -1.92
CA THR A 205 -8.13 10.26 -2.26
C THR A 205 -8.95 11.07 -1.25
N GLY A 206 -8.76 10.85 0.05
CA GLY A 206 -9.50 11.54 1.10
C GLY A 206 -9.23 13.05 1.18
N LYS A 207 -8.00 13.48 0.83
CA LYS A 207 -7.66 14.90 0.66
C LYS A 207 -8.10 15.47 -0.70
N GLY A 208 -8.60 14.63 -1.63
CA GLY A 208 -9.08 15.04 -2.95
C GLY A 208 -7.98 15.40 -3.95
N PHE A 209 -6.76 14.92 -3.74
CA PHE A 209 -5.66 15.03 -4.71
C PHE A 209 -5.80 13.99 -5.81
N LEU A 210 -6.06 12.72 -5.45
CA LEU A 210 -6.26 11.63 -6.38
C LEU A 210 -7.76 11.41 -6.61
N ARG A 211 -8.19 11.43 -7.88
CA ARG A 211 -9.61 11.31 -8.26
C ARG A 211 -9.88 10.30 -9.35
N ALA A 212 -8.87 9.87 -10.05
CA ALA A 212 -8.95 8.81 -11.06
C ALA A 212 -7.70 7.94 -10.99
N ILE A 213 -7.90 6.65 -11.07
CA ILE A 213 -6.84 5.65 -11.07
C ILE A 213 -7.08 4.75 -12.27
N LYS A 214 -6.01 4.50 -13.06
CA LYS A 214 -6.07 3.49 -14.12
C LYS A 214 -5.95 2.12 -13.46
N ALA A 215 -7.08 1.45 -13.33
CA ALA A 215 -7.18 0.15 -12.67
C ALA A 215 -8.29 -0.67 -13.30
N THR A 216 -8.18 -1.99 -13.20
CA THR A 216 -9.25 -2.93 -13.52
C THR A 216 -10.15 -3.07 -12.27
N PRO A 217 -11.39 -2.54 -12.29
CA PRO A 217 -12.23 -2.46 -11.08
C PRO A 217 -12.51 -3.81 -10.44
N MET A 218 -12.61 -4.86 -11.26
CA MET A 218 -12.93 -6.23 -10.83
C MET A 218 -11.68 -7.03 -10.45
N ALA A 219 -10.46 -6.51 -10.67
CA ALA A 219 -9.26 -7.19 -10.22
C ALA A 219 -9.24 -7.28 -8.69
N VAL A 220 -8.70 -8.40 -8.19
CA VAL A 220 -8.61 -8.67 -6.76
C VAL A 220 -7.63 -7.70 -6.10
N ALA A 221 -8.09 -7.03 -5.07
CA ALA A 221 -7.28 -6.19 -4.19
C ALA A 221 -6.76 -7.07 -3.05
N ASP A 222 -5.64 -7.73 -3.28
CA ASP A 222 -5.08 -8.67 -2.32
C ASP A 222 -4.36 -7.92 -1.19
N VAL A 223 -5.14 -7.47 -0.21
CA VAL A 223 -4.65 -6.73 0.96
C VAL A 223 -4.76 -7.62 2.19
N ILE A 224 -3.70 -7.67 2.98
CA ILE A 224 -3.61 -8.48 4.19
C ILE A 224 -3.34 -7.59 5.41
N PRO A 225 -4.03 -7.76 6.55
CA PRO A 225 -3.74 -7.04 7.78
C PRO A 225 -2.34 -7.37 8.32
N VAL A 226 -1.64 -6.38 8.87
CA VAL A 226 -0.27 -6.56 9.36
C VAL A 226 -0.19 -7.50 10.57
N ASP A 227 -1.17 -7.47 11.46
CA ASP A 227 -1.26 -8.37 12.62
C ASP A 227 -1.47 -9.83 12.19
N THR A 228 -2.25 -10.08 11.15
CA THR A 228 -2.39 -11.40 10.52
C THR A 228 -1.05 -11.93 10.01
N VAL A 229 -0.24 -11.07 9.37
CA VAL A 229 1.12 -11.42 8.91
C VAL A 229 2.02 -11.74 10.11
N VAL A 230 1.98 -10.93 11.18
CA VAL A 230 2.80 -11.15 12.37
C VAL A 230 2.42 -12.46 13.07
N ASN A 231 1.13 -12.76 13.18
CA ASN A 231 0.66 -14.01 13.76
C ASN A 231 1.16 -15.22 12.97
N LEU A 232 1.09 -15.19 11.63
CA LEU A 232 1.69 -16.24 10.80
C LEU A 232 3.21 -16.34 11.02
N MET A 233 3.93 -15.21 11.11
CA MET A 233 5.38 -15.22 11.37
C MET A 233 5.72 -15.96 12.65
N LEU A 234 4.98 -15.71 13.74
CA LEU A 234 5.18 -16.37 15.02
C LEU A 234 4.88 -17.87 14.92
N ALA A 235 3.77 -18.26 14.29
CA ALA A 235 3.41 -19.65 14.08
C ALA A 235 4.43 -20.40 13.20
N VAL A 236 4.91 -19.78 12.12
CA VAL A 236 5.98 -20.35 11.26
C VAL A 236 7.29 -20.48 12.03
N GLY A 237 7.63 -19.49 12.85
CA GLY A 237 8.82 -19.55 13.72
C GLY A 237 8.78 -20.75 14.67
N TRP A 238 7.65 -20.94 15.35
CA TRP A 238 7.41 -22.10 16.21
C TRP A 238 7.50 -23.41 15.44
N TYR A 239 6.75 -23.54 14.33
CA TYR A 239 6.71 -24.77 13.53
C TYR A 239 8.11 -25.15 12.99
N THR A 240 8.83 -24.18 12.47
CA THR A 240 10.19 -24.38 11.92
C THR A 240 11.17 -24.83 13.00
N ALA A 241 11.11 -24.24 14.19
CA ALA A 241 12.00 -24.58 15.31
C ALA A 241 11.71 -25.99 15.87
N VAL A 242 10.44 -26.35 16.03
CA VAL A 242 10.01 -27.61 16.67
C VAL A 242 10.06 -28.78 15.71
N HIS A 243 9.49 -28.66 14.51
CA HIS A 243 9.35 -29.76 13.56
C HIS A 243 10.56 -29.95 12.63
N ARG A 244 11.37 -28.90 12.45
CA ARG A 244 12.61 -28.94 11.64
C ARG A 244 12.42 -29.58 10.27
N PRO A 245 11.59 -29.01 9.38
CA PRO A 245 11.33 -29.56 8.07
C PRO A 245 12.62 -29.81 7.29
N LYS A 246 12.69 -30.91 6.54
CA LYS A 246 13.88 -31.28 5.73
C LYS A 246 14.15 -30.33 4.56
N SER A 247 13.13 -29.58 4.13
CA SER A 247 13.21 -28.59 3.05
C SER A 247 12.68 -27.26 3.52
N THR A 248 13.15 -26.16 2.92
CA THR A 248 12.63 -24.82 3.16
C THR A 248 11.16 -24.74 2.76
N LEU A 249 10.27 -24.55 3.73
CA LEU A 249 8.85 -24.34 3.46
C LEU A 249 8.59 -22.86 3.12
N VAL A 250 7.69 -22.67 2.16
CA VAL A 250 7.22 -21.35 1.73
C VAL A 250 5.77 -21.20 2.15
N TYR A 251 5.39 -20.07 2.72
CA TYR A 251 4.03 -19.80 3.18
C TYR A 251 3.51 -18.53 2.52
N HIS A 252 2.39 -18.61 1.82
CA HIS A 252 1.66 -17.44 1.35
C HIS A 252 0.69 -16.94 2.41
N ILE A 253 0.70 -15.63 2.68
CA ILE A 253 -0.34 -14.97 3.47
C ILE A 253 -1.01 -13.92 2.61
N THR A 254 -2.12 -14.31 2.01
CA THR A 254 -2.87 -13.57 0.99
C THR A 254 -4.37 -13.67 1.25
N SER A 255 -5.14 -12.70 0.81
CA SER A 255 -6.61 -12.73 0.93
C SER A 255 -7.30 -13.17 -0.37
N GLY A 256 -6.58 -13.14 -1.48
CA GLY A 256 -7.16 -13.24 -2.82
C GLY A 256 -7.96 -14.51 -3.11
N ASN A 257 -7.52 -15.66 -2.61
CA ASN A 257 -8.21 -16.93 -2.82
C ASN A 257 -9.23 -17.24 -1.71
N MET A 258 -8.89 -16.90 -0.46
CA MET A 258 -9.68 -17.28 0.71
C MET A 258 -10.85 -16.34 1.00
N ASN A 259 -10.66 -15.03 0.80
CA ASN A 259 -11.66 -13.98 1.07
C ASN A 259 -11.48 -12.81 0.09
N PRO A 260 -11.81 -12.99 -1.20
CA PRO A 260 -11.52 -12.02 -2.23
C PRO A 260 -12.30 -10.70 -2.07
N CYS A 261 -11.59 -9.59 -2.14
CA CYS A 261 -12.13 -8.25 -2.30
C CYS A 261 -11.60 -7.63 -3.59
N ASN A 262 -12.43 -6.98 -4.40
CA ASN A 262 -11.97 -6.28 -5.59
C ASN A 262 -11.80 -4.77 -5.35
N TRP A 263 -11.03 -4.11 -6.23
CA TRP A 263 -10.74 -2.67 -6.12
C TRP A 263 -12.01 -1.82 -6.13
N HIS A 264 -13.05 -2.23 -6.86
CA HIS A 264 -14.33 -1.52 -6.87
C HIS A 264 -15.01 -1.51 -5.51
N LYS A 265 -15.18 -2.68 -4.89
CA LYS A 265 -15.78 -2.81 -3.55
C LYS A 265 -14.98 -2.01 -2.52
N MET A 266 -13.66 -2.15 -2.56
CA MET A 266 -12.77 -1.41 -1.66
C MET A 266 -12.91 0.10 -1.86
N GLY A 267 -12.89 0.59 -3.09
CA GLY A 267 -13.04 2.01 -3.40
C GLY A 267 -14.39 2.58 -2.98
N VAL A 268 -15.48 1.86 -3.21
CA VAL A 268 -16.84 2.26 -2.77
C VAL A 268 -16.88 2.40 -1.25
N GLN A 269 -16.34 1.42 -0.51
CA GLN A 269 -16.32 1.47 0.95
C GLN A 269 -15.45 2.60 1.50
N VAL A 270 -14.26 2.82 0.91
CA VAL A 270 -13.39 3.95 1.27
C VAL A 270 -14.13 5.28 1.09
N LEU A 271 -14.83 5.47 -0.04
CA LEU A 271 -15.59 6.70 -0.30
C LEU A 271 -16.77 6.85 0.65
N ALA A 272 -17.52 5.78 0.93
CA ALA A 272 -18.60 5.79 1.92
C ALA A 272 -18.10 6.17 3.31
N THR A 273 -16.91 5.67 3.68
CA THR A 273 -16.27 6.04 4.95
C THR A 273 -15.88 7.52 5.00
N PHE A 274 -15.38 8.11 3.90
CA PHE A 274 -15.10 9.56 3.85
C PHE A 274 -16.35 10.43 3.96
N GLU A 275 -17.52 9.93 3.60
CA GLU A 275 -18.78 10.67 3.83
C GLU A 275 -19.16 10.67 5.32
N LYS A 276 -18.90 9.59 6.05
CA LYS A 276 -19.10 9.48 7.50
C LYS A 276 -18.00 10.22 8.27
N ILE A 277 -16.74 9.98 7.93
CA ILE A 277 -15.52 10.39 8.67
C ILE A 277 -14.55 11.10 7.70
N PRO A 278 -14.84 12.33 7.27
CA PRO A 278 -13.98 13.05 6.36
C PRO A 278 -12.65 13.46 7.01
N PHE A 279 -11.61 13.56 6.19
CA PHE A 279 -10.35 14.16 6.59
C PHE A 279 -10.48 15.67 6.70
N GLU A 280 -9.71 16.29 7.60
CA GLU A 280 -9.67 17.72 7.74
C GLU A 280 -9.02 18.40 6.53
N ARG A 281 -9.49 19.62 6.22
CA ARG A 281 -8.92 20.49 5.17
C ARG A 281 -8.69 19.79 3.84
N PRO A 282 -9.67 19.07 3.26
CA PRO A 282 -9.49 18.50 1.93
C PRO A 282 -9.29 19.61 0.90
N PHE A 283 -8.46 19.34 -0.10
CA PHE A 283 -8.25 20.24 -1.23
C PHE A 283 -9.47 20.27 -2.15
N ARG A 284 -10.06 19.09 -2.40
CA ARG A 284 -11.32 18.90 -3.14
C ARG A 284 -12.15 17.79 -2.49
N ARG A 285 -13.42 17.68 -2.87
CA ARG A 285 -14.26 16.56 -2.43
C ARG A 285 -13.61 15.24 -2.83
N PRO A 286 -13.49 14.28 -1.89
CA PRO A 286 -13.03 12.93 -2.22
C PRO A 286 -13.85 12.31 -3.34
N ASN A 287 -13.18 11.70 -4.29
CA ASN A 287 -13.77 10.92 -5.38
C ASN A 287 -12.71 9.96 -5.89
N ALA A 288 -13.08 8.73 -6.24
CA ALA A 288 -12.17 7.76 -6.82
C ALA A 288 -12.89 7.06 -7.98
N ASN A 289 -12.50 7.40 -9.20
CA ASN A 289 -12.97 6.73 -10.39
C ASN A 289 -11.91 5.74 -10.87
N PHE A 290 -12.29 4.48 -10.99
CA PHE A 290 -11.47 3.48 -11.64
C PHE A 290 -11.80 3.42 -13.13
N THR A 291 -10.78 3.45 -13.97
CA THR A 291 -10.95 3.32 -15.42
C THR A 291 -9.88 2.40 -16.00
N SER A 292 -10.29 1.44 -16.82
CA SER A 292 -9.38 0.58 -17.59
C SER A 292 -8.91 1.20 -18.89
N ASN A 293 -9.66 2.20 -19.41
CA ASN A 293 -9.38 2.85 -20.68
C ASN A 293 -8.24 3.89 -20.55
N SER A 294 -7.17 3.72 -21.33
CA SER A 294 -6.01 4.62 -21.35
C SER A 294 -6.34 6.06 -21.73
N PHE A 295 -7.21 6.28 -22.73
CA PHE A 295 -7.61 7.64 -23.16
C PHE A 295 -8.36 8.36 -22.05
N THR A 296 -9.34 7.69 -21.44
CA THR A 296 -10.12 8.23 -20.33
C THR A 296 -9.21 8.55 -19.13
N SER A 297 -8.24 7.67 -18.84
CA SER A 297 -7.26 7.89 -17.79
C SER A 297 -6.38 9.11 -18.07
N GLN A 298 -5.85 9.26 -19.30
CA GLN A 298 -5.04 10.41 -19.67
C GLN A 298 -5.83 11.73 -19.62
N TYR A 299 -7.08 11.72 -20.11
CA TYR A 299 -7.97 12.87 -20.00
C TYR A 299 -8.18 13.30 -18.54
N TRP A 300 -8.53 12.35 -17.65
CA TRP A 300 -8.72 12.66 -16.24
C TRP A 300 -7.42 13.08 -15.54
N ASN A 301 -6.27 12.51 -15.93
CA ASN A 301 -4.97 12.95 -15.43
C ASN A 301 -4.67 14.40 -15.82
N ALA A 302 -4.97 14.80 -17.07
CA ALA A 302 -4.80 16.17 -17.52
C ALA A 302 -5.77 17.13 -16.80
N VAL A 303 -7.09 16.84 -16.86
CA VAL A 303 -8.15 17.75 -16.41
C VAL A 303 -8.33 17.73 -14.88
N SER A 304 -8.30 16.57 -14.26
CA SER A 304 -8.57 16.44 -12.82
C SER A 304 -7.34 16.51 -11.93
N HIS A 305 -6.14 16.25 -12.46
CA HIS A 305 -4.92 16.26 -11.65
C HIS A 305 -3.99 17.41 -12.04
N ARG A 306 -3.51 17.46 -13.30
CA ARG A 306 -2.49 18.43 -13.71
C ARG A 306 -3.03 19.87 -13.82
N ALA A 307 -4.13 20.07 -14.52
CA ALA A 307 -4.67 21.42 -14.73
C ALA A 307 -4.98 22.16 -13.41
N PRO A 308 -5.70 21.57 -12.42
CA PRO A 308 -5.91 22.22 -11.14
C PRO A 308 -4.63 22.50 -10.35
N ALA A 309 -3.61 21.63 -10.47
CA ALA A 309 -2.33 21.85 -9.81
C ALA A 309 -1.57 23.04 -10.42
N ILE A 310 -1.59 23.18 -11.74
CA ILE A 310 -0.99 24.31 -12.46
C ILE A 310 -1.71 25.61 -12.12
N ILE A 311 -3.06 25.62 -12.17
CA ILE A 311 -3.87 26.79 -11.84
C ILE A 311 -3.58 27.25 -10.39
N TYR A 312 -3.51 26.30 -9.46
CA TYR A 312 -3.20 26.62 -8.07
C TYR A 312 -1.77 27.16 -7.89
N ASP A 313 -0.78 26.60 -8.61
CA ASP A 313 0.59 27.10 -8.59
C ASP A 313 0.72 28.49 -9.24
N CYS A 314 -0.06 28.80 -10.29
CA CYS A 314 -0.17 30.16 -10.83
C CYS A 314 -0.74 31.13 -9.79
N TYR A 315 -1.81 30.75 -9.09
CA TYR A 315 -2.36 31.54 -8.00
C TYR A 315 -1.33 31.79 -6.88
N LEU A 316 -0.58 30.75 -6.48
CA LEU A 316 0.48 30.91 -5.48
C LEU A 316 1.57 31.88 -5.93
N ARG A 317 1.98 31.82 -7.21
CA ARG A 317 2.96 32.79 -7.79
C ARG A 317 2.44 34.21 -7.76
N LEU A 318 1.19 34.42 -8.17
CA LEU A 318 0.55 35.75 -8.17
C LEU A 318 0.40 36.32 -6.73
N THR A 319 0.31 35.45 -5.72
CA THR A 319 0.25 35.86 -4.30
C THR A 319 1.62 35.86 -3.62
N GLY A 320 2.75 35.81 -4.36
CA GLY A 320 4.11 35.83 -3.82
C GLY A 320 4.53 34.54 -3.06
N ARG A 321 3.76 33.45 -3.19
CA ARG A 321 4.03 32.17 -2.52
C ARG A 321 4.75 31.20 -3.45
N LYS A 322 5.59 30.30 -2.89
CA LYS A 322 6.32 29.29 -3.67
C LYS A 322 5.37 28.22 -4.22
N PRO A 323 5.39 27.95 -5.54
CA PRO A 323 4.59 26.88 -6.15
C PRO A 323 5.10 25.50 -5.69
N ARG A 324 4.18 24.61 -5.27
CA ARG A 324 4.51 23.28 -4.76
C ARG A 324 3.56 22.19 -5.26
N MET A 325 2.39 22.59 -5.76
CA MET A 325 1.31 21.65 -6.05
C MET A 325 1.61 20.76 -7.25
N THR A 326 2.16 21.34 -8.31
CA THR A 326 2.56 20.57 -9.52
C THR A 326 3.62 19.52 -9.18
N LYS A 327 4.63 19.87 -8.36
CA LYS A 327 5.66 18.93 -7.91
C LYS A 327 5.06 17.79 -7.08
N LEU A 328 4.15 18.10 -6.16
CA LEU A 328 3.44 17.12 -5.34
C LEU A 328 2.60 16.19 -6.22
N MET A 329 1.84 16.75 -7.17
CA MET A 329 0.98 16.00 -8.07
C MET A 329 1.79 15.06 -8.98
N ASN A 330 2.90 15.53 -9.55
CA ASN A 330 3.76 14.69 -10.37
C ASN A 330 4.36 13.52 -9.58
N ARG A 331 4.77 13.75 -8.32
CA ARG A 331 5.24 12.68 -7.43
C ARG A 331 4.12 11.66 -7.15
N LEU A 332 2.92 12.13 -6.82
CA LEU A 332 1.76 11.27 -6.58
C LEU A 332 1.42 10.42 -7.81
N LEU A 333 1.33 11.04 -8.99
CA LEU A 333 1.03 10.32 -10.24
C LEU A 333 2.11 9.30 -10.59
N ARG A 334 3.38 9.59 -10.34
CA ARG A 334 4.48 8.63 -10.50
C ARG A 334 4.31 7.44 -9.55
N THR A 335 4.01 7.69 -8.27
CA THR A 335 3.75 6.60 -7.31
C THR A 335 2.57 5.73 -7.75
N VAL A 336 1.47 6.33 -8.21
CA VAL A 336 0.30 5.59 -8.71
C VAL A 336 0.65 4.76 -9.95
N SER A 337 1.47 5.30 -10.88
CA SER A 337 1.88 4.56 -12.09
C SER A 337 2.74 3.32 -11.78
N MET A 338 3.54 3.36 -10.71
CA MET A 338 4.31 2.19 -10.26
C MET A 338 3.41 1.06 -9.72
N LEU A 339 2.21 1.39 -9.24
CA LEU A 339 1.23 0.43 -8.74
C LEU A 339 0.33 -0.13 -9.85
N GLU A 340 0.36 0.47 -11.05
CA GLU A 340 -0.54 0.13 -12.16
C GLU A 340 -0.47 -1.37 -12.53
N TYR A 341 0.72 -1.97 -12.48
CA TYR A 341 0.89 -3.39 -12.76
C TYR A 341 0.05 -4.27 -11.81
N PHE A 342 0.05 -3.95 -10.53
CA PHE A 342 -0.61 -4.74 -9.48
C PHE A 342 -2.11 -4.51 -9.40
N ILE A 343 -2.58 -3.28 -9.64
CA ILE A 343 -4.00 -2.95 -9.57
C ILE A 343 -4.80 -3.33 -10.84
N ASN A 344 -4.10 -3.80 -11.88
CA ASN A 344 -4.72 -4.28 -13.12
C ASN A 344 -4.68 -5.79 -13.30
N ARG A 345 -4.08 -6.53 -12.37
CA ARG A 345 -3.94 -7.98 -12.44
C ARG A 345 -4.48 -8.65 -11.19
N SER A 346 -4.77 -9.93 -11.32
CA SER A 346 -5.11 -10.82 -10.22
C SER A 346 -4.25 -12.06 -10.30
N TRP A 347 -3.90 -12.62 -9.18
CA TRP A 347 -3.07 -13.81 -9.04
C TRP A 347 -3.85 -14.91 -8.31
N GLU A 348 -3.42 -16.14 -8.52
CA GLU A 348 -3.87 -17.32 -7.81
C GLU A 348 -2.71 -17.85 -6.96
N TRP A 349 -2.87 -17.86 -5.66
CA TRP A 349 -1.84 -18.25 -4.70
C TRP A 349 -2.15 -19.63 -4.14
N SER A 350 -1.20 -20.56 -4.17
CA SER A 350 -1.28 -21.78 -3.37
C SER A 350 -1.15 -21.42 -1.88
N THR A 351 -1.94 -22.05 -1.00
CA THR A 351 -1.97 -21.79 0.45
C THR A 351 -1.92 -23.07 1.27
N TYR A 352 -1.44 -24.18 0.68
CA TYR A 352 -1.41 -25.49 1.34
C TYR A 352 -0.59 -25.51 2.62
N ASN A 353 0.61 -24.92 2.62
CA ASN A 353 1.46 -24.89 3.80
C ASN A 353 0.85 -23.98 4.88
N THR A 354 0.22 -22.87 4.50
CA THR A 354 -0.47 -21.98 5.45
C THR A 354 -1.68 -22.68 6.08
N GLU A 355 -2.47 -23.41 5.31
CA GLU A 355 -3.61 -24.18 5.81
C GLU A 355 -3.17 -25.38 6.67
N MET A 356 -2.12 -26.09 6.25
CA MET A 356 -1.49 -27.13 7.06
C MET A 356 -1.06 -26.59 8.40
N LEU A 357 -0.31 -25.47 8.42
CA LEU A 357 0.15 -24.85 9.66
C LEU A 357 -1.02 -24.45 10.57
N MET A 358 -2.13 -23.94 10.01
CA MET A 358 -3.32 -23.61 10.77
C MET A 358 -3.92 -24.85 11.46
N SER A 359 -3.90 -26.01 10.80
CA SER A 359 -4.40 -27.26 11.37
C SER A 359 -3.49 -27.87 12.46
N GLU A 360 -2.21 -27.53 12.45
CA GLU A 360 -1.24 -27.98 13.47
C GLU A 360 -1.34 -27.20 14.79
N LEU A 361 -1.93 -25.99 14.77
CA LEU A 361 -2.12 -25.19 15.98
C LEU A 361 -3.28 -25.72 16.83
N SER A 362 -3.12 -25.68 18.16
CA SER A 362 -4.21 -25.96 19.09
C SER A 362 -5.37 -24.96 18.91
N PRO A 363 -6.63 -25.31 19.24
CA PRO A 363 -7.74 -24.36 19.15
C PRO A 363 -7.56 -23.08 19.97
N GLU A 364 -6.76 -23.10 21.03
CA GLU A 364 -6.40 -21.93 21.83
C GLU A 364 -5.39 -21.05 21.07
N ASP A 365 -4.35 -21.65 20.50
CA ASP A 365 -3.35 -20.93 19.73
C ASP A 365 -3.92 -20.35 18.44
N GLN A 366 -4.86 -21.05 17.77
CA GLN A 366 -5.57 -20.50 16.62
C GLN A 366 -6.35 -19.22 16.93
N ARG A 367 -6.86 -19.06 18.16
CA ARG A 367 -7.52 -17.83 18.60
C ARG A 367 -6.55 -16.70 18.89
N VAL A 368 -5.43 -17.03 19.56
CA VAL A 368 -4.41 -16.05 19.96
C VAL A 368 -3.58 -15.58 18.76
N PHE A 369 -3.10 -16.52 17.95
CA PHE A 369 -2.30 -16.27 16.76
C PHE A 369 -3.15 -16.40 15.50
N ASN A 370 -4.28 -15.70 15.45
CA ASN A 370 -5.22 -15.81 14.35
C ASN A 370 -4.64 -15.20 13.07
N PHE A 371 -4.50 -16.03 12.02
CA PHE A 371 -4.16 -15.63 10.66
C PHE A 371 -5.15 -16.16 9.60
N ASP A 372 -6.34 -16.59 10.03
CA ASP A 372 -7.42 -17.01 9.14
C ASP A 372 -8.15 -15.80 8.54
N VAL A 373 -7.78 -15.42 7.34
CA VAL A 373 -8.36 -14.28 6.61
C VAL A 373 -9.82 -14.46 6.20
N ARG A 374 -10.38 -15.70 6.26
CA ARG A 374 -11.80 -15.96 5.96
C ARG A 374 -12.73 -15.27 6.94
N GLN A 375 -12.26 -15.00 8.16
CA GLN A 375 -12.99 -14.32 9.22
C GLN A 375 -13.02 -12.79 9.05
N LEU A 376 -12.23 -12.24 8.13
CA LEU A 376 -12.11 -10.79 7.93
C LEU A 376 -13.37 -10.20 7.30
N ASN A 377 -14.01 -9.27 7.99
CA ASN A 377 -15.10 -8.46 7.44
C ASN A 377 -14.51 -7.22 6.74
N TRP A 378 -14.55 -7.21 5.40
CA TRP A 378 -13.99 -6.14 4.60
C TRP A 378 -14.59 -4.76 4.87
N LEU A 379 -15.91 -4.67 5.13
CA LEU A 379 -16.56 -3.38 5.37
C LEU A 379 -16.04 -2.73 6.65
N GLU A 380 -15.98 -3.50 7.72
CA GLU A 380 -15.46 -3.07 9.01
C GLU A 380 -13.97 -2.77 8.96
N TYR A 381 -13.20 -3.66 8.32
CA TYR A 381 -11.76 -3.49 8.18
C TYR A 381 -11.40 -2.20 7.44
N ILE A 382 -12.06 -1.90 6.31
CA ILE A 382 -11.79 -0.70 5.52
C ILE A 382 -12.22 0.56 6.31
N GLU A 383 -13.33 0.52 7.04
CA GLU A 383 -13.78 1.63 7.88
C GLU A 383 -12.74 1.93 8.98
N ASN A 384 -12.27 0.90 9.69
CA ASN A 384 -11.22 1.00 10.70
C ASN A 384 -9.90 1.46 10.10
N TYR A 385 -9.55 0.99 8.91
CA TYR A 385 -8.34 1.39 8.20
C TYR A 385 -8.34 2.90 7.91
N VAL A 386 -9.41 3.43 7.30
CA VAL A 386 -9.54 4.88 7.00
C VAL A 386 -9.53 5.70 8.29
N LEU A 387 -10.18 5.22 9.33
CA LEU A 387 -10.16 5.84 10.66
C LEU A 387 -8.75 5.88 11.24
N GLY A 388 -8.02 4.77 11.11
CA GLY A 388 -6.63 4.67 11.56
C GLY A 388 -5.70 5.62 10.80
N VAL A 389 -5.84 5.72 9.48
CA VAL A 389 -5.12 6.71 8.67
C VAL A 389 -5.38 8.13 9.16
N LYS A 390 -6.64 8.48 9.44
CA LYS A 390 -7.00 9.80 10.01
C LYS A 390 -6.30 10.04 11.34
N LYS A 391 -6.40 9.08 12.27
CA LYS A 391 -5.96 9.21 13.66
C LYS A 391 -4.44 9.12 13.81
N TYR A 392 -3.82 8.11 13.17
CA TYR A 392 -2.41 7.78 13.44
C TYR A 392 -1.44 8.41 12.44
N LEU A 393 -1.79 8.50 11.15
CA LEU A 393 -0.93 9.12 10.13
C LEU A 393 -1.15 10.62 10.01
N LEU A 394 -2.41 11.05 9.86
CA LEU A 394 -2.74 12.47 9.71
C LEU A 394 -2.79 13.21 11.06
N LYS A 395 -2.87 12.46 12.17
CA LYS A 395 -2.99 13.00 13.54
C LYS A 395 -4.15 14.00 13.67
N GLU A 396 -5.27 13.70 12.99
CA GLU A 396 -6.48 14.54 12.99
C GLU A 396 -7.41 14.11 14.11
N ASP A 397 -7.99 15.09 14.81
CA ASP A 397 -8.94 14.84 15.89
C ASP A 397 -10.33 14.42 15.35
N MET A 398 -10.97 13.52 16.07
CA MET A 398 -12.36 13.12 15.81
C MET A 398 -13.34 14.28 16.06
N ALA A 399 -13.07 15.16 16.99
CA ALA A 399 -13.85 16.37 17.23
C ALA A 399 -13.90 17.32 16.02
N GLY A 400 -12.93 17.21 15.08
CA GLY A 400 -12.89 17.98 13.85
C GLY A 400 -13.90 17.55 12.77
N ILE A 401 -14.56 16.39 12.91
CA ILE A 401 -15.48 15.82 11.89
C ILE A 401 -16.61 16.78 11.49
N PRO A 402 -17.33 17.47 12.39
CA PRO A 402 -18.40 18.39 11.99
C PRO A 402 -17.90 19.54 11.09
N LYS A 403 -16.75 20.13 11.43
CA LYS A 403 -16.10 21.16 10.62
C LYS A 403 -15.66 20.64 9.25
N ALA A 404 -15.12 19.43 9.21
CA ALA A 404 -14.72 18.77 7.95
C ALA A 404 -15.95 18.50 7.06
N LYS A 405 -17.06 18.00 7.60
CA LYS A 405 -18.33 17.81 6.88
C LYS A 405 -18.86 19.14 6.30
N GLN A 406 -18.82 20.21 7.09
CA GLN A 406 -19.25 21.53 6.62
C GLN A 406 -18.37 22.02 5.45
N ARG A 407 -17.05 21.80 5.52
CA ARG A 407 -16.13 22.13 4.43
C ARG A 407 -16.43 21.31 3.17
N LEU A 408 -16.72 20.02 3.29
CA LEU A 408 -17.12 19.19 2.15
C LEU A 408 -18.43 19.69 1.49
N LYS A 409 -19.41 20.11 2.29
CA LYS A 409 -20.64 20.74 1.76
C LYS A 409 -20.32 22.01 0.97
N ARG A 410 -19.44 22.89 1.49
CA ARG A 410 -18.99 24.10 0.77
C ARG A 410 -18.29 23.75 -0.55
N LEU A 411 -17.36 22.79 -0.55
CA LEU A 411 -16.66 22.35 -1.76
C LEU A 411 -17.61 21.76 -2.79
N ARG A 412 -18.64 21.01 -2.35
CA ARG A 412 -19.72 20.52 -3.22
C ARG A 412 -20.49 21.67 -3.88
N ASN A 413 -20.89 22.64 -3.11
CA ASN A 413 -21.64 23.80 -3.61
C ASN A 413 -20.80 24.63 -4.61
N ILE A 414 -19.51 24.84 -4.33
CA ILE A 414 -18.57 25.51 -5.26
C ILE A 414 -18.47 24.71 -6.57
N HIS A 415 -18.37 23.39 -6.49
CA HIS A 415 -18.31 22.54 -7.68
C HIS A 415 -19.60 22.63 -8.52
N TYR A 416 -20.77 22.61 -7.89
CA TYR A 416 -22.03 22.80 -8.61
C TYR A 416 -22.14 24.18 -9.25
N LEU A 417 -21.79 25.24 -8.53
CA LEU A 417 -21.76 26.60 -9.07
C LEU A 417 -20.84 26.71 -10.29
N PHE A 418 -19.64 26.15 -10.18
CA PHE A 418 -18.66 26.16 -11.28
C PHE A 418 -19.18 25.40 -12.51
N ASN A 419 -19.71 24.19 -12.32
CA ASN A 419 -20.27 23.40 -13.41
C ASN A 419 -21.48 24.07 -14.05
N THR A 420 -22.37 24.70 -13.25
CA THR A 420 -23.52 25.47 -13.76
C THR A 420 -23.05 26.67 -14.56
N ALA A 421 -22.05 27.41 -14.07
CA ALA A 421 -21.48 28.54 -14.81
C ALA A 421 -20.84 28.10 -16.13
N LEU A 422 -20.06 27.03 -16.13
CA LEU A 422 -19.49 26.45 -17.35
C LEU A 422 -20.56 26.01 -18.34
N PHE A 423 -21.60 25.35 -17.86
CA PHE A 423 -22.72 24.94 -18.69
C PHE A 423 -23.43 26.15 -19.31
N LEU A 424 -23.70 27.20 -18.53
CA LEU A 424 -24.33 28.42 -19.04
C LEU A 424 -23.45 29.13 -20.08
N ILE A 425 -22.15 29.20 -19.86
CA ILE A 425 -21.20 29.80 -20.83
C ILE A 425 -21.18 28.97 -22.13
N ALA A 426 -21.02 27.64 -22.01
CA ALA A 426 -21.02 26.74 -23.18
C ALA A 426 -22.33 26.82 -23.92
N TRP A 427 -23.48 26.84 -23.22
CA TRP A 427 -24.80 26.99 -23.80
C TRP A 427 -24.94 28.32 -24.51
N ARG A 428 -24.49 29.41 -23.95
CA ARG A 428 -24.53 30.74 -24.57
C ARG A 428 -23.68 30.81 -25.85
N LEU A 429 -22.50 30.19 -25.84
CA LEU A 429 -21.63 30.08 -27.01
C LEU A 429 -22.29 29.25 -28.10
N LEU A 430 -22.99 28.18 -27.72
CA LEU A 430 -23.70 27.29 -28.64
C LEU A 430 -24.88 28.00 -29.31
N ILE A 431 -25.69 28.76 -28.52
CA ILE A 431 -26.78 29.60 -29.04
C ILE A 431 -26.23 30.69 -29.98
N ALA A 432 -25.09 31.29 -29.64
CA ALA A 432 -24.49 32.32 -30.47
C ALA A 432 -24.04 31.80 -31.85
N ARG A 433 -23.60 30.55 -31.94
CA ARG A 433 -23.03 29.95 -33.15
C ARG A 433 -23.97 29.03 -33.95
N SER A 434 -25.04 28.50 -33.36
CA SER A 434 -25.93 27.51 -33.97
C SER A 434 -27.37 28.00 -34.04
N GLN A 435 -27.94 28.04 -35.27
CA GLN A 435 -29.33 28.34 -35.50
C GLN A 435 -30.26 27.32 -34.81
N MET A 436 -29.89 26.05 -34.91
CA MET A 436 -30.62 24.95 -34.26
C MET A 436 -30.70 25.09 -32.76
N ALA A 437 -29.57 25.43 -32.09
CA ALA A 437 -29.52 25.67 -30.64
C ALA A 437 -30.39 26.89 -30.24
N ARG A 438 -30.44 27.94 -31.07
CA ARG A 438 -31.36 29.08 -30.92
C ARG A 438 -32.82 28.65 -30.94
N ASN A 439 -33.19 27.87 -31.93
CA ASN A 439 -34.57 27.39 -32.08
C ASN A 439 -34.99 26.51 -30.89
N VAL A 440 -34.14 25.62 -30.43
CA VAL A 440 -34.40 24.80 -29.24
C VAL A 440 -34.52 25.68 -27.97
N TRP A 441 -33.68 26.70 -27.83
CA TRP A 441 -33.77 27.63 -26.72
C TRP A 441 -35.08 28.42 -26.69
N PHE A 442 -35.49 28.99 -27.84
CA PHE A 442 -36.75 29.69 -27.93
C PHE A 442 -37.96 28.78 -27.72
N PHE A 443 -37.88 27.53 -28.15
CA PHE A 443 -38.91 26.53 -27.84
C PHE A 443 -39.02 26.28 -26.35
N ILE A 444 -37.92 26.05 -25.65
CA ILE A 444 -37.89 25.81 -24.20
C ILE A 444 -38.45 27.03 -23.47
N VAL A 445 -37.99 28.24 -23.80
CA VAL A 445 -38.46 29.48 -23.14
C VAL A 445 -39.95 29.67 -23.38
N SER A 446 -40.44 29.45 -24.62
CA SER A 446 -41.85 29.54 -24.95
C SER A 446 -42.70 28.52 -24.20
N PHE A 447 -42.19 27.30 -24.07
CA PHE A 447 -42.85 26.23 -23.32
C PHE A 447 -42.93 26.57 -21.82
N CYS A 448 -41.82 26.99 -21.20
CA CYS A 448 -41.80 27.43 -19.80
C CYS A 448 -42.74 28.63 -19.54
N TYR A 449 -42.78 29.60 -20.47
CA TYR A 449 -43.68 30.71 -20.36
C TYR A 449 -45.17 30.29 -20.42
N LYS A 450 -45.53 29.43 -21.38
CA LYS A 450 -46.90 28.87 -21.48
C LYS A 450 -47.27 28.06 -20.23
N PHE A 451 -46.34 27.25 -19.69
CA PHE A 451 -46.56 26.48 -18.49
C PHE A 451 -46.78 27.36 -17.28
N LEU A 452 -45.95 28.38 -17.04
CA LEU A 452 -46.12 29.33 -15.96
C LEU A 452 -47.37 30.15 -16.10
N SER A 453 -47.76 30.58 -17.33
CA SER A 453 -48.99 31.31 -17.58
C SER A 453 -50.24 30.47 -17.29
N TYR A 454 -50.21 29.15 -17.57
CA TYR A 454 -51.29 28.24 -17.21
C TYR A 454 -51.51 28.14 -15.71
N PHE A 455 -50.42 28.04 -14.87
CA PHE A 455 -50.55 28.03 -13.44
C PHE A 455 -50.99 29.37 -12.85
N ARG A 456 -50.58 30.49 -13.46
CA ARG A 456 -51.01 31.84 -13.07
C ARG A 456 -52.49 32.05 -13.38
N ALA A 457 -52.98 31.55 -14.49
CA ALA A 457 -54.40 31.60 -14.86
C ALA A 457 -55.25 30.71 -13.93
N SER A 458 -54.76 29.54 -13.54
CA SER A 458 -55.47 28.63 -12.63
C SER A 458 -55.52 29.13 -11.18
N SER A 459 -54.57 29.99 -10.75
CA SER A 459 -54.57 30.59 -9.43
C SER A 459 -55.49 31.82 -9.32
N THR A 460 -55.87 32.45 -10.41
CA THR A 460 -56.82 33.57 -10.46
C THR A 460 -58.29 33.13 -10.60
N LEU A 461 -58.54 31.82 -10.75
CA LEU A 461 -59.91 31.25 -10.82
C LEU A 461 -60.42 30.68 -9.49
N LYS A 462 -59.73 31.00 -8.36
CA LYS A 462 -60.19 30.73 -7.01
C LYS A 462 -60.34 32.04 -6.24
N VAL A 463 -61.35 32.81 -6.55
CA VAL A 463 -61.97 33.81 -5.69
C VAL A 463 -63.48 33.62 -5.76
#